data_c223b25d019a155afb7da1c6ea716ced
#
_entry.id   c223b25d019a155afb7da1c6ea716ced
#
_cell.length_a   1.000
_cell.length_b   1.000
_cell.length_c   1.000
_cell.angle_alpha   90.00
_cell.angle_beta   90.00
_cell.angle_gamma   90.00
#
_symmetry.space_group_name_H-M   'P 1'
#
loop_
_entity.id
_entity.type
_entity.pdbx_description
1 polymer ?
#
loop_
_entity_poly.entity_id
_entity_poly.type
_entity_poly.pdbx_seq_one_letter_code
_entity_poly.pdbx_strand_id
1 'polypeptide(L)'
;MTKFDYFIVLAEMRTGSNLLAAHLNRLAGVSCHGEAFNPSFLGHQTAEELLGIDHVAREANPDLLLERIKDSDTLAGFRFFHNHDPRILQTCLDDPRCAKVILTRNPIDSFVSWKIAQ
;
A
#
# COMPACT_ATOMS: atom_id res chain seq x y z
N MET A 1 24.80 3.78 -2.98
CA MET A 1 23.43 4.27 -2.67
C MET A 1 22.44 3.15 -2.89
N THR A 2 21.63 2.86 -1.88
CA THR A 2 20.61 1.82 -1.97
C THR A 2 19.44 2.33 -2.80
N LYS A 3 19.00 1.53 -3.74
CA LYS A 3 17.83 1.83 -4.55
C LYS A 3 16.76 0.79 -4.27
N PHE A 4 15.51 1.25 -4.27
CA PHE A 4 14.36 0.39 -4.09
C PHE A 4 13.59 0.28 -5.41
N ASP A 5 12.99 -0.87 -5.64
CA ASP A 5 12.17 -1.11 -6.82
C ASP A 5 10.71 -0.70 -6.58
N TYR A 6 10.27 -0.76 -5.33
CA TYR A 6 8.90 -0.43 -4.92
C TYR A 6 8.88 -0.17 -3.42
N PHE A 7 7.70 0.21 -2.90
CA PHE A 7 7.56 0.45 -1.46
C PHE A 7 6.24 -0.10 -0.94
N ILE A 8 6.20 -0.32 0.38
CA ILE A 8 5.00 -0.69 1.11
C ILE A 8 4.83 0.28 2.29
N VAL A 9 3.62 0.80 2.49
CA VAL A 9 3.28 1.62 3.64
C VAL A 9 2.52 0.75 4.63
N LEU A 10 3.20 0.36 5.69
CA LEU A 10 2.62 -0.43 6.76
C LEU A 10 1.90 0.51 7.72
N ALA A 11 0.60 0.41 7.79
CA ALA A 11 -0.23 1.34 8.53
C ALA A 11 -1.45 0.66 9.15
N GLU A 12 -2.10 1.40 10.04
CA GLU A 12 -3.37 1.01 10.61
C GLU A 12 -4.35 2.18 10.45
N MET A 13 -5.61 1.94 10.75
CA MET A 13 -6.62 2.99 10.69
C MET A 13 -6.23 4.15 11.60
N ARG A 14 -6.54 5.38 11.15
CA ARG A 14 -6.30 6.62 11.90
C ARG A 14 -4.82 6.95 12.10
N THR A 15 -3.95 6.45 11.24
CA THR A 15 -2.53 6.82 11.25
C THR A 15 -2.17 7.88 10.21
N GLY A 16 -3.14 8.33 9.40
CA GLY A 16 -2.89 9.32 8.36
C GLY A 16 -2.41 8.72 7.05
N SER A 17 -2.62 7.42 6.82
CA SER A 17 -2.13 6.76 5.60
C SER A 17 -2.77 7.30 4.32
N ASN A 18 -4.04 7.72 4.36
CA ASN A 18 -4.70 8.34 3.22
C ASN A 18 -4.02 9.66 2.83
N LEU A 19 -3.69 10.48 3.82
CA LEU A 19 -3.02 11.75 3.60
C LEU A 19 -1.62 11.53 3.05
N LEU A 20 -0.89 10.58 3.61
CA LEU A 20 0.44 10.22 3.12
C LEU A 20 0.39 9.75 1.67
N ALA A 21 -0.55 8.86 1.34
CA ALA A 21 -0.72 8.37 -0.03
C ALA A 21 -1.03 9.51 -0.99
N ALA A 22 -1.89 10.44 -0.59
CA ALA A 22 -2.22 11.62 -1.41
C ALA A 22 -0.99 12.48 -1.67
N HIS A 23 -0.16 12.69 -0.66
CA HIS A 23 1.08 13.45 -0.82
C HIS A 23 2.09 12.72 -1.71
N LEU A 24 2.23 11.41 -1.53
CA LEU A 24 3.15 10.62 -2.37
C LEU A 24 2.75 10.70 -3.83
N ASN A 25 1.46 10.65 -4.15
CA ASN A 25 0.97 10.72 -5.52
C ASN A 25 1.15 12.10 -6.16
N ARG A 26 1.49 13.12 -5.39
CA ARG A 26 1.83 14.45 -5.90
C ARG A 26 3.30 14.58 -6.27
N LEU A 27 4.14 13.66 -5.81
CA LEU A 27 5.57 13.69 -6.11
C LEU A 27 5.82 13.13 -7.50
N ALA A 28 6.64 13.83 -8.29
CA ALA A 28 7.02 13.34 -9.61
C ALA A 28 7.79 12.02 -9.46
N GLY A 29 7.40 11.02 -10.25
CA GLY A 29 8.07 9.73 -10.25
C GLY A 29 7.67 8.80 -9.11
N VAL A 30 6.65 9.13 -8.34
CA VAL A 30 6.16 8.28 -7.24
C VAL A 30 4.67 8.00 -7.43
N SER A 31 4.27 6.74 -7.24
CA SER A 31 2.88 6.32 -7.36
C SER A 31 2.50 5.42 -6.19
N CYS A 32 1.43 5.77 -5.49
CA CYS A 32 0.87 4.92 -4.44
C CYS A 32 -0.49 4.41 -4.88
N HIS A 33 -0.63 3.10 -5.00
CA HIS A 33 -1.80 2.43 -5.56
C HIS A 33 -2.87 2.09 -4.52
N GLY A 34 -2.97 2.88 -3.46
CA GLY A 34 -3.98 2.69 -2.43
C GLY A 34 -3.80 1.37 -1.71
N GLU A 35 -4.90 0.71 -1.41
CA GLU A 35 -4.91 -0.57 -0.71
C GLU A 35 -4.96 -1.71 -1.74
N ALA A 36 -3.86 -1.88 -2.47
CA ALA A 36 -3.79 -2.79 -3.61
C ALA A 36 -4.15 -4.25 -3.25
N PHE A 37 -3.92 -4.65 -2.00
CA PHE A 37 -4.14 -6.03 -1.55
C PHE A 37 -5.22 -6.15 -0.48
N ASN A 38 -6.14 -5.18 -0.43
CA ASN A 38 -7.32 -5.30 0.43
C ASN A 38 -8.17 -6.49 -0.02
N PRO A 39 -8.61 -7.37 0.90
CA PRO A 39 -9.39 -8.55 0.51
C PRO A 39 -10.69 -8.25 -0.23
N SER A 40 -11.23 -7.05 -0.06
CA SER A 40 -12.54 -6.68 -0.61
C SER A 40 -12.48 -5.87 -1.91
N PHE A 41 -11.32 -5.28 -2.23
CA PHE A 41 -11.19 -4.43 -3.43
C PHE A 41 -9.73 -4.28 -3.86
N LEU A 42 -9.52 -3.59 -4.98
CA LEU A 42 -8.20 -3.38 -5.58
C LEU A 42 -7.86 -1.89 -5.58
N GLY A 43 -7.07 -1.46 -4.64
CA GLY A 43 -6.65 -0.08 -4.53
C GLY A 43 -7.67 0.80 -3.84
N HIS A 44 -8.88 0.89 -4.36
CA HIS A 44 -9.97 1.63 -3.71
C HIS A 44 -11.32 0.97 -4.02
N GLN A 45 -12.33 1.36 -3.26
CA GLN A 45 -13.59 0.62 -3.15
C GLN A 45 -14.35 0.43 -4.48
N THR A 46 -14.17 1.33 -5.42
CA THR A 46 -14.90 1.27 -6.69
C THR A 46 -14.08 0.71 -7.84
N ALA A 47 -12.83 0.33 -7.59
CA ALA A 47 -11.97 -0.19 -8.63
C ALA A 47 -12.30 -1.66 -8.93
N GLU A 48 -12.48 -1.97 -10.21
CA GLU A 48 -12.71 -3.34 -10.67
C GLU A 48 -11.41 -4.04 -11.04
N GLU A 49 -10.38 -3.27 -11.35
CA GLU A 49 -9.06 -3.79 -11.66
C GLU A 49 -7.99 -2.80 -11.24
N LEU A 50 -6.75 -3.26 -11.17
CA LEU A 50 -5.58 -2.44 -10.90
C LEU A 50 -4.45 -2.95 -11.77
N LEU A 51 -3.89 -2.06 -12.59
CA LEU A 51 -2.78 -2.38 -13.51
C LEU A 51 -3.12 -3.59 -14.41
N GLY A 52 -4.37 -3.71 -14.82
CA GLY A 52 -4.82 -4.79 -15.68
C GLY A 52 -5.13 -6.10 -14.96
N ILE A 53 -5.09 -6.12 -13.64
CA ILE A 53 -5.33 -7.30 -12.82
C ILE A 53 -6.68 -7.13 -12.12
N ASP A 54 -7.60 -8.07 -12.30
CA ASP A 54 -8.88 -8.04 -11.60
C ASP A 54 -8.79 -8.79 -10.25
N HIS A 55 -9.88 -8.74 -9.49
CA HIS A 55 -9.91 -9.32 -8.14
C HIS A 55 -9.66 -10.82 -8.16
N VAL A 56 -10.27 -11.53 -9.11
CA VAL A 56 -10.12 -13.00 -9.21
C VAL A 56 -8.67 -13.37 -9.50
N ALA A 57 -8.05 -12.69 -10.46
CA ALA A 57 -6.65 -12.94 -10.82
C ALA A 57 -5.71 -12.64 -9.67
N ARG A 58 -5.96 -11.53 -8.95
CA ARG A 58 -5.13 -11.17 -7.79
C ARG A 58 -5.24 -12.22 -6.68
N GLU A 59 -6.44 -12.68 -6.36
CA GLU A 59 -6.62 -13.66 -5.29
C GLU A 59 -6.00 -15.01 -5.64
N ALA A 60 -6.04 -15.39 -6.92
CA ALA A 60 -5.42 -16.63 -7.38
C ALA A 60 -3.89 -16.56 -7.33
N ASN A 61 -3.32 -15.39 -7.67
CA ASN A 61 -1.87 -15.19 -7.68
C ASN A 61 -1.54 -13.74 -7.37
N PRO A 62 -1.41 -13.38 -6.08
CA PRO A 62 -1.14 -11.99 -5.70
C PRO A 62 0.21 -11.47 -6.20
N ASP A 63 1.17 -12.35 -6.45
CA ASP A 63 2.48 -11.96 -6.97
C ASP A 63 2.37 -11.32 -8.35
N LEU A 64 1.34 -11.66 -9.11
CA LEU A 64 1.12 -11.07 -10.43
C LEU A 64 0.92 -9.55 -10.32
N LEU A 65 0.09 -9.10 -9.39
CA LEU A 65 -0.11 -7.67 -9.15
C LEU A 65 1.16 -7.02 -8.61
N LEU A 66 1.85 -7.69 -7.69
CA LEU A 66 3.08 -7.17 -7.12
C LEU A 66 4.13 -6.95 -8.21
N GLU A 67 4.28 -7.88 -9.15
CA GLU A 67 5.22 -7.73 -10.27
C GLU A 67 4.84 -6.55 -11.16
N ARG A 68 3.55 -6.33 -11.40
CA ARG A 68 3.08 -5.16 -12.17
C ARG A 68 3.42 -3.86 -11.47
N ILE A 69 3.31 -3.81 -10.15
CA ILE A 69 3.69 -2.64 -9.36
C ILE A 69 5.20 -2.39 -9.49
N LYS A 70 6.01 -3.43 -9.38
CA LYS A 70 7.47 -3.32 -9.52
C LYS A 70 7.91 -2.83 -10.89
N ASP A 71 7.20 -3.22 -11.94
CA ASP A 71 7.54 -2.89 -13.32
C ASP A 71 7.10 -1.48 -13.73
N SER A 72 6.57 -0.71 -12.81
CA SER A 72 6.11 0.65 -13.07
C SER A 72 7.28 1.56 -13.46
N ASP A 73 7.01 2.56 -14.31
CA ASP A 73 8.00 3.59 -14.66
C ASP A 73 8.31 4.51 -13.46
N THR A 74 7.46 4.51 -12.47
CA THR A 74 7.62 5.28 -11.25
C THR A 74 8.08 4.38 -10.12
N LEU A 75 8.54 4.99 -9.02
CA LEU A 75 8.68 4.27 -7.76
C LEU A 75 7.26 4.05 -7.22
N ALA A 76 6.76 2.86 -7.38
CA ALA A 76 5.38 2.53 -7.06
C ALA A 76 5.29 1.73 -5.76
N GLY A 77 4.15 1.83 -5.11
CA GLY A 77 3.89 1.09 -3.89
C GLY A 77 2.42 1.14 -3.51
N PHE A 78 2.13 0.74 -2.30
CA PHE A 78 0.76 0.62 -1.83
C PHE A 78 0.71 0.68 -0.31
N ARG A 79 -0.50 0.96 0.21
CA ARG A 79 -0.77 0.90 1.65
C ARG A 79 -1.15 -0.54 2.01
N PHE A 80 -0.69 -0.98 3.16
CA PHE A 80 -0.93 -2.34 3.63
C PHE A 80 -1.34 -2.32 5.11
N PHE A 81 -2.48 -2.91 5.41
CA PHE A 81 -3.04 -3.00 6.76
C PHE A 81 -2.98 -4.46 7.24
N HIS A 82 -3.16 -4.66 8.52
CA HIS A 82 -3.01 -5.98 9.14
C HIS A 82 -3.93 -7.08 8.57
N ASN A 83 -5.08 -6.68 8.01
CA ASN A 83 -6.04 -7.63 7.45
C ASN A 83 -5.84 -7.89 5.94
N HIS A 84 -4.79 -7.32 5.35
CA HIS A 84 -4.48 -7.56 3.95
C HIS A 84 -3.74 -8.88 3.77
N ASP A 85 -3.48 -9.28 2.53
CA ASP A 85 -2.95 -10.59 2.18
C ASP A 85 -1.60 -10.87 2.85
N PRO A 86 -1.50 -11.85 3.77
CA PRO A 86 -0.26 -12.13 4.48
C PRO A 86 0.85 -12.67 3.57
N ARG A 87 0.51 -13.26 2.43
CA ARG A 87 1.51 -13.74 1.46
C ARG A 87 2.34 -12.57 0.93
N ILE A 88 1.68 -11.45 0.65
CA ILE A 88 2.34 -10.24 0.16
C ILE A 88 3.18 -9.59 1.27
N LEU A 89 2.68 -9.55 2.49
CA LEU A 89 3.43 -9.02 3.62
C LEU A 89 4.77 -9.76 3.78
N GLN A 90 4.73 -11.09 3.76
CA GLN A 90 5.94 -11.89 3.91
C GLN A 90 6.92 -11.63 2.76
N THR A 91 6.43 -11.59 1.54
CA THR A 91 7.26 -11.31 0.37
C THR A 91 7.96 -9.95 0.50
N CYS A 92 7.20 -8.92 0.87
CA CYS A 92 7.75 -7.56 1.00
C CYS A 92 8.75 -7.46 2.15
N LEU A 93 8.48 -8.10 3.29
CA LEU A 93 9.37 -8.05 4.43
C LEU A 93 10.71 -8.72 4.12
N ASP A 94 10.69 -9.77 3.32
CA ASP A 94 11.90 -10.53 2.95
C ASP A 94 12.67 -9.90 1.79
N ASP A 95 12.08 -8.92 1.11
CA ASP A 95 12.67 -8.33 -0.10
C ASP A 95 13.48 -7.07 0.24
N PRO A 96 14.82 -7.11 0.11
CA PRO A 96 15.64 -5.93 0.39
C PRO A 96 15.43 -4.78 -0.61
N ARG A 97 14.78 -5.05 -1.76
CA ARG A 97 14.46 -4.03 -2.76
C ARG A 97 13.13 -3.33 -2.48
N CYS A 98 12.39 -3.78 -1.47
CA CYS A 98 11.17 -3.15 -1.03
C CYS A 98 11.46 -2.14 0.08
N ALA A 99 11.18 -0.87 -0.15
CA ALA A 99 11.24 0.15 0.89
C ALA A 99 10.05 -0.03 1.82
N LYS A 100 10.29 -0.06 3.12
CA LYS A 100 9.24 -0.26 4.12
C LYS A 100 9.03 1.03 4.87
N VAL A 101 7.88 1.65 4.67
CA VAL A 101 7.47 2.85 5.37
C VAL A 101 6.53 2.42 6.48
N ILE A 102 6.93 2.62 7.72
CA ILE A 102 6.10 2.26 8.87
C ILE A 102 5.48 3.53 9.41
N LEU A 103 4.17 3.63 9.28
CA LEU A 103 3.42 4.79 9.73
C LEU A 103 2.86 4.48 11.11
N THR A 104 3.46 5.09 12.13
CA THR A 104 3.06 4.89 13.51
C THR A 104 2.52 6.18 14.09
N ARG A 105 1.76 6.02 15.16
CA ARG A 105 1.19 7.15 15.85
C ARG A 105 1.14 6.85 17.34
N ASN A 106 1.44 7.88 18.14
CA ASN A 106 1.27 7.77 19.57
C ASN A 106 -0.20 7.44 19.87
N PRO A 107 -0.50 6.49 20.79
CA PRO A 107 -1.89 6.15 21.08
C PRO A 107 -2.77 7.34 21.48
N ILE A 108 -2.20 8.31 22.18
CA ILE A 108 -2.92 9.52 22.56
C ILE A 108 -3.25 10.35 21.33
N ASP A 109 -2.31 10.53 20.41
CA ASP A 109 -2.52 11.26 19.17
C ASP A 109 -3.56 10.57 18.30
N SER A 110 -3.52 9.25 18.23
CA SER A 110 -4.51 8.48 17.48
C SER A 110 -5.91 8.65 18.06
N PHE A 111 -6.02 8.65 19.39
CA PHE A 111 -7.29 8.88 20.06
C PHE A 111 -7.85 10.27 19.77
N VAL A 112 -7.02 11.30 19.86
CA VAL A 112 -7.42 12.68 19.57
C VAL A 112 -7.87 12.81 18.12
N SER A 113 -7.12 12.23 17.17
CA SER A 113 -7.47 12.24 15.76
C SER A 113 -8.83 11.58 15.52
N TRP A 114 -9.09 10.46 16.18
CA TRP A 114 -10.35 9.75 16.06
C TRP A 114 -11.52 10.58 16.60
N LYS A 115 -11.32 11.23 17.73
CA LYS A 115 -12.35 12.10 18.32
C LYS A 115 -12.67 13.30 17.43
N ILE A 116 -11.66 13.91 16.85
CA ILE A 116 -11.85 15.04 15.94
C ILE A 116 -12.59 14.63 14.67
N ALA A 117 -12.29 13.43 14.16
CA ALA A 117 -12.88 12.91 12.92
C ALA A 117 -14.35 12.49 13.09
N GLN A 118 -14.79 12.29 14.31
CA GLN A 118 -16.19 12.00 14.58
C GLN A 118 -17.01 13.29 14.47
#